data_b500cbe8faa23bb99c5f559400e7b28f
#
_entry.id   b500cbe8faa23bb99c5f559400e7b28f
#
_cell.length_a   1.000
_cell.length_b   1.000
_cell.length_c   1.000
_cell.angle_alpha   90.00
_cell.angle_beta   90.00
_cell.angle_gamma   90.00
#
_symmetry.space_group_name_H-M   'P 1'
#
loop_
_entity.id
_entity.type
_entity.pdbx_description
1 polymer ?
#
loop_
_entity_poly.entity_id
_entity_poly.type
_entity_poly.pdbx_seq_one_letter_code
_entity_poly.pdbx_strand_id
1 'polypeptide(L)'
;MNYKVFAPHDCHTEVELPASKSISNRALVINALCDDSIPITNVSDCDDTRVMKQAFTGKNSSIDIHGAGTAMRFLTAYYAQKRDYECIISGSERMKQRPIKILVDALRSLGADIRYFDKEGFPPLQIFGKELRGGELSLPGNVSSQYISALLMIAPYMQNGLELTLTGKIVSTPYIEMTLEMMSHFGIETHRSNNTIRVPAGRYCPKQFRIEPDWSAASYW
;
A
#
# COMPACT_ATOMS: atom_id res chain seq x y z
N MET A 1 18.14 24.65 -18.00
CA MET A 1 18.13 25.84 -17.14
C MET A 1 19.16 25.59 -16.05
N ASN A 2 20.17 26.41 -15.86
CA ASN A 2 21.17 26.23 -14.81
C ASN A 2 20.83 27.22 -13.68
N TYR A 3 20.76 26.74 -12.46
CA TYR A 3 20.55 27.57 -11.28
C TYR A 3 21.87 27.72 -10.52
N LYS A 4 22.15 28.90 -10.04
CA LYS A 4 23.27 29.17 -9.14
C LYS A 4 22.69 29.33 -7.73
N VAL A 5 23.04 28.42 -6.83
CA VAL A 5 22.58 28.43 -5.44
C VAL A 5 23.65 29.11 -4.58
N PHE A 6 23.23 30.07 -3.77
CA PHE A 6 24.11 30.73 -2.78
C PHE A 6 23.60 30.30 -1.39
N ALA A 7 24.45 29.64 -0.64
CA ALA A 7 24.15 29.33 0.74
C ALA A 7 24.30 30.59 1.61
N PRO A 8 23.38 30.95 2.49
CA PRO A 8 23.58 31.99 3.48
C PRO A 8 24.66 31.58 4.49
N HIS A 9 25.37 32.57 5.06
CA HIS A 9 26.40 32.30 6.07
C HIS A 9 25.79 31.77 7.38
N ASP A 10 24.61 32.25 7.74
CA ASP A 10 23.83 31.80 8.89
C ASP A 10 22.39 31.53 8.43
N CYS A 11 21.86 30.38 8.79
CA CYS A 11 20.49 30.02 8.51
C CYS A 11 19.82 29.56 9.80
N HIS A 12 18.93 30.38 10.33
CA HIS A 12 18.02 30.03 11.41
C HIS A 12 16.61 30.06 10.86
N THR A 13 15.99 28.90 10.75
CA THR A 13 14.62 28.80 10.25
C THR A 13 13.89 27.66 10.94
N GLU A 14 12.59 27.79 11.07
CA GLU A 14 11.69 26.72 11.48
C GLU A 14 11.00 26.18 10.23
N VAL A 15 10.94 24.85 10.12
CA VAL A 15 10.30 24.18 8.99
C VAL A 15 9.19 23.29 9.52
N GLU A 16 7.97 23.54 9.07
CA GLU A 16 6.85 22.64 9.30
C GLU A 16 6.89 21.51 8.27
N LEU A 17 7.11 20.29 8.75
CA LEU A 17 7.19 19.11 7.89
C LEU A 17 5.80 18.68 7.45
N PRO A 18 5.62 18.28 6.18
CA PRO A 18 4.38 17.68 5.72
C PRO A 18 4.12 16.34 6.43
N ALA A 19 2.87 15.93 6.47
CA ALA A 19 2.51 14.61 7.00
C ALA A 19 3.09 13.48 6.13
N SER A 20 3.48 12.38 6.77
CA SER A 20 4.09 11.23 6.10
C SER A 20 3.16 10.60 5.06
N LYS A 21 3.59 10.60 3.80
CA LYS A 21 2.89 9.93 2.70
C LYS A 21 2.82 8.41 2.94
N SER A 22 3.91 7.82 3.37
CA SER A 22 4.03 6.37 3.53
C SER A 22 3.10 5.84 4.61
N ILE A 23 2.96 6.57 5.71
CA ILE A 23 2.04 6.25 6.81
C ILE A 23 0.61 6.54 6.38
N SER A 24 0.33 7.71 5.76
CA SER A 24 -0.99 8.09 5.28
C SER A 24 -1.62 7.03 4.39
N ASN A 25 -0.89 6.55 3.39
CA ASN A 25 -1.41 5.58 2.43
C ASN A 25 -1.73 4.23 3.11
N ARG A 26 -0.91 3.78 4.06
CA ARG A 26 -1.20 2.56 4.84
C ARG A 26 -2.39 2.72 5.76
N ALA A 27 -2.44 3.83 6.51
CA ALA A 27 -3.54 4.13 7.40
C ALA A 27 -4.88 4.18 6.65
N LEU A 28 -4.92 4.76 5.46
CA LEU A 28 -6.12 4.82 4.63
C LEU A 28 -6.57 3.42 4.17
N VAL A 29 -5.64 2.52 3.79
CA VAL A 29 -6.01 1.13 3.43
C VAL A 29 -6.56 0.40 4.64
N ILE A 30 -5.86 0.44 5.77
CA ILE A 30 -6.28 -0.25 6.99
C ILE A 30 -7.64 0.28 7.45
N ASN A 31 -7.82 1.60 7.46
CA ASN A 31 -9.10 2.22 7.83
C ASN A 31 -10.24 1.86 6.87
N ALA A 32 -9.96 1.75 5.58
CA ALA A 32 -10.96 1.31 4.59
C ALA A 32 -11.31 -0.18 4.69
N LEU A 33 -10.46 -0.96 5.36
CA LEU A 33 -10.72 -2.38 5.68
C LEU A 33 -11.50 -2.56 6.98
N CYS A 34 -11.56 -1.56 7.86
CA CYS A 34 -12.38 -1.60 9.06
C CYS A 34 -13.88 -1.58 8.69
N ASP A 35 -14.70 -2.33 9.41
CA ASP A 35 -16.16 -2.33 9.21
C ASP A 35 -16.76 -0.95 9.54
N ASP A 36 -16.30 -0.31 10.64
CA ASP A 36 -16.67 1.05 11.05
C ASP A 36 -15.42 1.93 11.01
N SER A 37 -15.27 2.76 9.99
CA SER A 37 -14.08 3.60 9.85
C SER A 37 -14.13 4.83 10.76
N ILE A 38 -13.00 5.14 11.41
CA ILE A 38 -12.80 6.39 12.16
C ILE A 38 -11.90 7.32 11.34
N PRO A 39 -12.20 8.61 11.26
CA PRO A 39 -11.39 9.54 10.47
C PRO A 39 -9.92 9.56 10.90
N ILE A 40 -9.01 9.34 9.95
CA ILE A 40 -7.57 9.53 10.13
C ILE A 40 -7.27 11.03 10.04
N THR A 41 -6.51 11.57 11.00
CA THR A 41 -6.18 13.00 11.06
C THR A 41 -4.78 13.29 10.55
N ASN A 42 -4.53 14.52 10.13
CA ASN A 42 -3.26 14.98 9.58
C ASN A 42 -2.77 14.12 8.39
N VAL A 43 -3.68 13.77 7.49
CA VAL A 43 -3.36 12.94 6.31
C VAL A 43 -2.61 13.77 5.28
N SER A 44 -1.53 13.22 4.73
CA SER A 44 -0.75 13.85 3.66
C SER A 44 -1.61 14.30 2.49
N ASP A 45 -1.29 15.45 1.90
CA ASP A 45 -1.99 16.01 0.73
C ASP A 45 -1.22 15.75 -0.57
N CYS A 46 -0.54 14.62 -0.69
CA CYS A 46 0.11 14.20 -1.93
C CYS A 46 -0.85 13.48 -2.88
N ASP A 47 -0.46 13.37 -4.16
CA ASP A 47 -1.28 12.77 -5.21
C ASP A 47 -1.71 11.33 -4.89
N ASP A 48 -0.79 10.49 -4.39
CA ASP A 48 -1.12 9.11 -3.98
C ASP A 48 -2.27 9.08 -2.97
N THR A 49 -2.20 9.94 -1.96
CA THR A 49 -3.19 9.99 -0.88
C THR A 49 -4.54 10.54 -1.35
N ARG A 50 -4.54 11.58 -2.21
CA ARG A 50 -5.78 12.12 -2.79
C ARG A 50 -6.51 11.08 -3.63
N VAL A 51 -5.78 10.37 -4.50
CA VAL A 51 -6.33 9.30 -5.32
C VAL A 51 -6.92 8.18 -4.46
N MET A 52 -6.22 7.77 -3.40
CA MET A 52 -6.72 6.72 -2.51
C MET A 52 -7.98 7.13 -1.77
N LYS A 53 -8.05 8.37 -1.24
CA LYS A 53 -9.28 8.90 -0.62
C LYS A 53 -10.46 8.84 -1.59
N GLN A 54 -10.26 9.29 -2.83
CA GLN A 54 -11.31 9.25 -3.86
C GLN A 54 -11.75 7.82 -4.19
N ALA A 55 -10.78 6.89 -4.30
CA ALA A 55 -11.07 5.49 -4.58
C ALA A 55 -11.92 4.83 -3.48
N PHE A 56 -11.65 5.14 -2.19
CA PHE A 56 -12.39 4.55 -1.07
C PHE A 56 -13.80 5.13 -0.87
N THR A 57 -14.06 6.37 -1.31
CA THR A 57 -15.35 7.04 -1.11
C THR A 57 -16.38 6.75 -2.22
N GLY A 58 -15.98 6.18 -3.35
CA GLY A 58 -16.83 5.95 -4.51
C GLY A 58 -17.12 4.48 -4.81
N LYS A 59 -18.28 4.21 -5.45
CA LYS A 59 -18.52 2.95 -6.18
C LYS A 59 -18.02 3.15 -7.62
N ASN A 60 -16.71 3.29 -7.79
CA ASN A 60 -16.12 3.59 -9.09
C ASN A 60 -15.75 2.30 -9.81
N SER A 61 -16.42 2.00 -10.92
CA SER A 61 -16.02 0.92 -11.83
C SER A 61 -14.71 1.20 -12.58
N SER A 62 -14.28 2.46 -12.61
CA SER A 62 -13.00 2.88 -13.22
C SER A 62 -12.27 3.83 -12.28
N ILE A 63 -11.02 3.52 -11.98
CA ILE A 63 -10.16 4.25 -11.05
C ILE A 63 -8.91 4.69 -11.80
N ASP A 64 -8.79 5.99 -12.04
CA ASP A 64 -7.56 6.58 -12.58
C ASP A 64 -6.64 7.00 -11.43
N ILE A 65 -5.51 6.33 -11.32
CA ILE A 65 -4.51 6.64 -10.30
C ILE A 65 -3.46 7.64 -10.79
N HIS A 66 -3.61 8.18 -11.99
CA HIS A 66 -2.64 9.10 -12.61
C HIS A 66 -1.20 8.57 -12.52
N GLY A 67 -0.32 9.27 -11.80
CA GLY A 67 1.08 8.86 -11.55
C GLY A 67 1.32 8.17 -10.20
N ALA A 68 0.29 7.91 -9.42
CA ALA A 68 0.35 7.47 -8.03
C ALA A 68 0.73 5.98 -7.89
N GLY A 69 2.04 5.71 -7.81
CA GLY A 69 2.56 4.34 -7.79
C GLY A 69 2.17 3.53 -6.55
N THR A 70 2.11 4.16 -5.39
CA THR A 70 1.68 3.49 -4.15
C THR A 70 0.20 3.14 -4.23
N ALA A 71 -0.62 4.07 -4.72
CA ALA A 71 -2.05 3.85 -4.92
C ALA A 71 -2.32 2.66 -5.84
N MET A 72 -1.59 2.52 -6.97
CA MET A 72 -1.72 1.37 -7.86
C MET A 72 -1.56 0.05 -7.09
N ARG A 73 -0.51 -0.10 -6.28
CA ARG A 73 -0.21 -1.36 -5.58
C ARG A 73 -1.22 -1.66 -4.48
N PHE A 74 -1.51 -0.65 -3.67
CA PHE A 74 -2.38 -0.81 -2.51
C PHE A 74 -3.84 -1.02 -2.91
N LEU A 75 -4.34 -0.26 -3.88
CA LEU A 75 -5.70 -0.42 -4.40
C LEU A 75 -5.90 -1.74 -5.14
N THR A 76 -4.88 -2.21 -5.90
CA THR A 76 -4.93 -3.54 -6.54
C THR A 76 -5.16 -4.63 -5.50
N ALA A 77 -4.41 -4.63 -4.39
CA ALA A 77 -4.59 -5.62 -3.33
C ALA A 77 -5.94 -5.43 -2.60
N TYR A 78 -6.30 -4.20 -2.27
CA TYR A 78 -7.55 -3.88 -1.59
C TYR A 78 -8.78 -4.36 -2.38
N TYR A 79 -8.86 -4.04 -3.67
CA TYR A 79 -10.01 -4.44 -4.48
C TYR A 79 -10.01 -5.91 -4.85
N ALA A 80 -8.85 -6.58 -4.91
CA ALA A 80 -8.78 -8.01 -5.15
C ALA A 80 -9.51 -8.84 -4.09
N GLN A 81 -9.52 -8.39 -2.83
CA GLN A 81 -10.21 -9.06 -1.72
C GLN A 81 -11.63 -8.53 -1.44
N LYS A 82 -12.05 -7.41 -2.06
CA LYS A 82 -13.37 -6.81 -1.83
C LYS A 82 -14.44 -7.58 -2.59
N ARG A 83 -15.18 -8.42 -1.87
CA ARG A 83 -16.23 -9.27 -2.45
C ARG A 83 -17.25 -8.45 -3.26
N ASP A 84 -17.74 -9.05 -4.33
CA ASP A 84 -18.82 -8.51 -5.18
C ASP A 84 -18.50 -7.11 -5.75
N TYR A 85 -17.22 -6.82 -5.99
CA TYR A 85 -16.76 -5.57 -6.53
C TYR A 85 -15.94 -5.80 -7.81
N GLU A 86 -16.29 -5.08 -8.87
CA GLU A 86 -15.55 -5.07 -10.11
C GLU A 86 -15.05 -3.66 -10.40
N CYS A 87 -13.77 -3.54 -10.75
CA CYS A 87 -13.20 -2.26 -11.18
C CYS A 87 -12.04 -2.42 -12.16
N ILE A 88 -11.81 -1.34 -12.90
CA ILE A 88 -10.62 -1.16 -13.73
C ILE A 88 -9.72 -0.15 -13.04
N ILE A 89 -8.46 -0.51 -12.81
CA ILE A 89 -7.44 0.42 -12.31
C ILE A 89 -6.49 0.74 -13.45
N SER A 90 -6.41 2.03 -13.79
CA SER A 90 -5.53 2.56 -14.82
C SER A 90 -4.77 3.78 -14.31
N GLY A 91 -3.95 4.39 -15.14
CA GLY A 91 -3.22 5.61 -14.83
C GLY A 91 -2.60 6.23 -16.07
N SER A 92 -1.72 7.20 -15.87
CA SER A 92 -1.00 7.87 -16.94
C SER A 92 -0.21 6.90 -17.84
N GLU A 93 0.14 7.33 -19.04
CA GLU A 93 0.95 6.52 -19.96
C GLU A 93 2.27 6.04 -19.32
N ARG A 94 2.88 6.87 -18.48
CA ARG A 94 4.05 6.46 -17.71
C ARG A 94 3.73 5.38 -16.68
N MET A 95 2.54 5.42 -16.08
CA MET A 95 2.11 4.40 -15.11
C MET A 95 1.84 3.07 -15.80
N LYS A 96 1.30 3.06 -16.99
CA LYS A 96 1.10 1.85 -17.81
C LYS A 96 2.41 1.15 -18.18
N GLN A 97 3.54 1.81 -18.04
CA GLN A 97 4.88 1.24 -18.27
C GLN A 97 5.54 0.74 -16.96
N ARG A 98 4.90 0.90 -15.81
CA ARG A 98 5.45 0.45 -14.51
C ARG A 98 5.00 -0.97 -14.20
N PRO A 99 5.93 -1.93 -14.00
CA PRO A 99 5.58 -3.31 -13.78
C PRO A 99 4.81 -3.51 -12.47
N ILE A 100 3.84 -4.43 -12.51
CA ILE A 100 3.04 -4.87 -11.34
C ILE A 100 2.89 -6.39 -11.29
N LYS A 101 3.53 -7.10 -12.22
CA LYS A 101 3.37 -8.55 -12.39
C LYS A 101 3.58 -9.34 -11.10
N ILE A 102 4.63 -9.05 -10.35
CA ILE A 102 4.95 -9.78 -9.11
C ILE A 102 3.79 -9.72 -8.11
N LEU A 103 3.16 -8.54 -7.95
CA LEU A 103 2.02 -8.40 -7.04
C LEU A 103 0.78 -9.14 -7.58
N VAL A 104 0.51 -9.03 -8.87
CA VAL A 104 -0.65 -9.68 -9.49
C VAL A 104 -0.50 -11.20 -9.45
N ASP A 105 0.68 -11.75 -9.74
CA ASP A 105 0.94 -13.19 -9.67
C ASP A 105 0.79 -13.70 -8.22
N ALA A 106 1.31 -12.96 -7.24
CA ALA A 106 1.12 -13.26 -5.83
C ALA A 106 -0.36 -13.27 -5.42
N LEU A 107 -1.12 -12.25 -5.81
CA LEU A 107 -2.55 -12.18 -5.52
C LEU A 107 -3.33 -13.32 -6.21
N ARG A 108 -3.00 -13.64 -7.46
CA ARG A 108 -3.61 -14.77 -8.20
C ARG A 108 -3.33 -16.10 -7.52
N SER A 109 -2.11 -16.33 -7.02
CA SER A 109 -1.78 -17.56 -6.29
C SER A 109 -2.57 -17.70 -4.98
N LEU A 110 -2.94 -16.57 -4.36
CA LEU A 110 -3.79 -16.50 -3.18
C LEU A 110 -5.29 -16.56 -3.51
N GLY A 111 -5.64 -16.64 -4.80
CA GLY A 111 -7.00 -16.84 -5.28
C GLY A 111 -7.66 -15.64 -5.94
N ALA A 112 -6.98 -14.52 -6.17
CA ALA A 112 -7.55 -13.35 -6.82
C ALA A 112 -7.87 -13.59 -8.31
N ASP A 113 -8.88 -12.89 -8.82
CA ASP A 113 -9.20 -12.80 -10.26
C ASP A 113 -8.86 -11.39 -10.74
N ILE A 114 -7.69 -11.26 -11.35
CA ILE A 114 -7.16 -10.01 -11.91
C ILE A 114 -6.74 -10.29 -13.34
N ARG A 115 -7.16 -9.42 -14.27
CA ARG A 115 -6.84 -9.54 -15.69
C ARG A 115 -6.10 -8.30 -16.18
N TYR A 116 -5.19 -8.49 -17.10
CA TYR A 116 -4.53 -7.38 -17.79
C TYR A 116 -5.35 -7.00 -19.01
N PHE A 117 -5.52 -5.70 -19.26
CA PHE A 117 -6.25 -5.20 -20.42
C PHE A 117 -5.42 -5.29 -21.71
N ASP A 118 -4.18 -4.83 -21.63
CA ASP A 118 -3.32 -4.69 -22.82
C ASP A 118 -2.11 -5.63 -22.72
N LYS A 119 -1.15 -5.26 -21.87
CA LYS A 119 0.14 -5.93 -21.77
C LYS A 119 0.26 -6.70 -20.46
N GLU A 120 0.59 -7.98 -20.55
CA GLU A 120 0.87 -8.83 -19.39
C GLU A 120 1.94 -8.20 -18.48
N GLY A 121 1.63 -8.09 -17.20
CA GLY A 121 2.52 -7.51 -16.19
C GLY A 121 2.41 -6.01 -15.97
N PHE A 122 1.54 -5.31 -16.73
CA PHE A 122 1.41 -3.86 -16.69
C PHE A 122 -0.06 -3.42 -16.60
N PRO A 123 -0.35 -2.25 -15.99
CA PRO A 123 -1.68 -1.66 -16.04
C PRO A 123 -2.09 -1.32 -17.49
N PRO A 124 -3.40 -1.22 -17.80
CA PRO A 124 -4.54 -1.28 -16.89
C PRO A 124 -4.87 -2.70 -16.41
N LEU A 125 -5.47 -2.78 -15.20
CA LEU A 125 -5.92 -4.02 -14.59
C LEU A 125 -7.44 -4.04 -14.44
N GLN A 126 -8.08 -5.14 -14.83
CA GLN A 126 -9.46 -5.45 -14.45
C GLN A 126 -9.43 -6.39 -13.25
N ILE A 127 -10.12 -6.02 -12.20
CA ILE A 127 -10.12 -6.74 -10.93
C ILE A 127 -11.55 -7.17 -10.61
N PHE A 128 -11.71 -8.48 -10.40
CA PHE A 128 -12.95 -9.07 -9.90
C PHE A 128 -12.73 -9.46 -8.44
N GLY A 129 -13.20 -8.59 -7.55
CA GLY A 129 -13.00 -8.76 -6.12
C GLY A 129 -13.74 -9.95 -5.56
N LYS A 130 -13.04 -10.77 -4.79
CA LYS A 130 -13.59 -11.96 -4.15
C LYS A 130 -12.82 -12.31 -2.89
N GLU A 131 -13.35 -13.22 -2.11
CA GLU A 131 -12.65 -13.76 -0.96
C GLU A 131 -11.38 -14.51 -1.38
N LEU A 132 -10.26 -14.13 -0.78
CA LEU A 132 -8.98 -14.78 -1.02
C LEU A 132 -8.75 -15.93 -0.04
N ARG A 133 -8.15 -17.02 -0.53
CA ARG A 133 -7.85 -18.17 0.33
C ARG A 133 -6.74 -17.86 1.34
N GLY A 134 -5.73 -17.09 0.92
CA GLY A 134 -4.53 -16.91 1.73
C GLY A 134 -3.67 -18.16 1.80
N GLY A 135 -2.88 -18.29 2.87
CA GLY A 135 -1.96 -19.41 3.10
C GLY A 135 -0.50 -19.03 2.86
N GLU A 136 0.30 -19.98 2.38
CA GLU A 136 1.75 -19.79 2.19
C GLU A 136 2.05 -19.06 0.88
N LEU A 137 2.99 -18.13 0.93
CA LEU A 137 3.49 -17.38 -0.22
C LEU A 137 4.99 -17.11 -0.06
N SER A 138 5.74 -17.27 -1.14
CA SER A 138 7.15 -16.87 -1.17
C SER A 138 7.37 -15.77 -2.20
N LEU A 139 8.11 -14.72 -1.81
CA LEU A 139 8.52 -13.64 -2.69
C LEU A 139 10.02 -13.35 -2.54
N PRO A 140 10.71 -12.90 -3.59
CA PRO A 140 12.06 -12.37 -3.45
C PRO A 140 12.09 -11.17 -2.51
N GLY A 141 13.01 -11.15 -1.54
CA GLY A 141 13.12 -10.05 -0.56
C GLY A 141 13.60 -8.72 -1.14
N ASN A 142 14.10 -8.73 -2.37
CA ASN A 142 14.53 -7.54 -3.10
C ASN A 142 13.43 -6.88 -3.95
N VAL A 143 12.21 -7.38 -3.91
CA VAL A 143 11.07 -6.72 -4.56
C VAL A 143 10.69 -5.43 -3.84
N SER A 144 9.88 -4.61 -4.51
CA SER A 144 9.36 -3.38 -3.89
C SER A 144 8.62 -3.69 -2.59
N SER A 145 8.99 -2.99 -1.51
CA SER A 145 8.28 -3.07 -0.22
C SER A 145 6.79 -2.72 -0.33
N GLN A 146 6.38 -2.00 -1.39
CA GLN A 146 4.97 -1.73 -1.65
C GLN A 146 4.18 -3.01 -1.96
N TYR A 147 4.79 -4.00 -2.64
CA TYR A 147 4.13 -5.29 -2.89
C TYR A 147 3.94 -6.07 -1.59
N ILE A 148 5.00 -6.11 -0.77
CA ILE A 148 4.98 -6.77 0.53
C ILE A 148 3.93 -6.13 1.43
N SER A 149 3.97 -4.79 1.58
CA SER A 149 3.01 -4.05 2.40
C SER A 149 1.56 -4.22 1.92
N ALA A 150 1.32 -4.22 0.61
CA ALA A 150 -0.02 -4.42 0.04
C ALA A 150 -0.60 -5.78 0.42
N LEU A 151 0.20 -6.85 0.33
CA LEU A 151 -0.20 -8.21 0.70
C LEU A 151 -0.44 -8.35 2.22
N LEU A 152 0.47 -7.80 3.04
CA LEU A 152 0.37 -7.86 4.50
C LEU A 152 -0.91 -7.16 5.00
N MET A 153 -1.20 -5.95 4.51
CA MET A 153 -2.37 -5.20 4.98
C MET A 153 -3.71 -5.89 4.70
N ILE A 154 -3.85 -6.63 3.60
CA ILE A 154 -5.09 -7.35 3.28
C ILE A 154 -5.13 -8.77 3.85
N ALA A 155 -3.99 -9.28 4.32
CA ALA A 155 -3.85 -10.66 4.80
C ALA A 155 -4.85 -11.06 5.90
N PRO A 156 -5.21 -10.20 6.86
CA PRO A 156 -6.20 -10.55 7.89
C PRO A 156 -7.56 -10.95 7.30
N TYR A 157 -7.91 -10.43 6.13
CA TYR A 157 -9.20 -10.71 5.46
C TYR A 157 -9.17 -11.95 4.55
N MET A 158 -8.05 -12.65 4.47
CA MET A 158 -7.94 -13.94 3.79
C MET A 158 -8.41 -15.06 4.71
N GLN A 159 -9.02 -16.11 4.15
CA GLN A 159 -9.57 -17.23 4.91
C GLN A 159 -8.55 -17.87 5.87
N ASN A 160 -7.31 -18.07 5.41
CA ASN A 160 -6.24 -18.71 6.18
C ASN A 160 -5.15 -17.71 6.64
N GLY A 161 -5.44 -16.38 6.58
CA GLY A 161 -4.39 -15.39 6.79
C GLY A 161 -3.28 -15.50 5.75
N LEU A 162 -2.05 -15.15 6.11
CA LEU A 162 -0.89 -15.22 5.21
C LEU A 162 0.38 -15.62 5.96
N GLU A 163 1.11 -16.59 5.43
CA GLU A 163 2.49 -16.87 5.80
C GLU A 163 3.40 -16.45 4.63
N LEU A 164 4.05 -15.30 4.76
CA LEU A 164 4.89 -14.72 3.72
C LEU A 164 6.37 -14.97 4.01
N THR A 165 7.04 -15.75 3.16
CA THR A 165 8.48 -15.97 3.22
C THR A 165 9.21 -15.09 2.19
N LEU A 166 10.15 -14.27 2.66
CA LEU A 166 10.98 -13.42 1.81
C LEU A 166 12.31 -14.12 1.53
N THR A 167 12.58 -14.45 0.28
CA THR A 167 13.80 -15.17 -0.12
C THR A 167 14.93 -14.20 -0.50
N GLY A 168 16.16 -14.59 -0.19
CA GLY A 168 17.36 -13.79 -0.49
C GLY A 168 17.48 -12.54 0.39
N LYS A 169 18.14 -11.50 -0.15
CA LYS A 169 18.38 -10.25 0.58
C LYS A 169 17.09 -9.41 0.65
N ILE A 170 16.66 -9.08 1.86
CA ILE A 170 15.52 -8.18 2.09
C ILE A 170 16.00 -6.73 1.99
N VAL A 171 15.36 -5.96 1.13
CA VAL A 171 15.56 -4.52 1.01
C VAL A 171 14.35 -3.78 1.58
N SER A 172 14.57 -2.53 1.99
CA SER A 172 13.49 -1.67 2.49
C SER A 172 12.76 -2.22 3.75
N THR A 173 13.47 -2.93 4.61
CA THR A 173 12.96 -3.46 5.89
C THR A 173 12.17 -2.41 6.70
N PRO A 174 12.59 -1.12 6.81
CA PRO A 174 11.83 -0.13 7.57
C PRO A 174 10.37 0.04 7.11
N TYR A 175 10.08 -0.11 5.81
CA TYR A 175 8.71 -0.02 5.31
C TYR A 175 7.87 -1.26 5.64
N ILE A 176 8.51 -2.42 5.79
CA ILE A 176 7.84 -3.63 6.24
C ILE A 176 7.49 -3.48 7.72
N GLU A 177 8.47 -3.08 8.57
CA GLU A 177 8.24 -2.82 9.99
C GLU A 177 7.15 -1.78 10.22
N MET A 178 7.22 -0.64 9.53
CA MET A 178 6.16 0.37 9.57
C MET A 178 4.78 -0.23 9.29
N THR A 179 4.69 -1.16 8.34
CA THR A 179 3.41 -1.81 8.01
C THR A 179 2.95 -2.70 9.16
N LEU A 180 3.84 -3.51 9.73
CA LEU A 180 3.52 -4.43 10.84
C LEU A 180 3.13 -3.67 12.11
N GLU A 181 3.84 -2.59 12.44
CA GLU A 181 3.52 -1.71 13.57
C GLU A 181 2.13 -1.08 13.42
N MET A 182 1.82 -0.58 12.22
CA MET A 182 0.49 -0.03 11.96
C MET A 182 -0.59 -1.11 12.05
N MET A 183 -0.37 -2.31 11.54
CA MET A 183 -1.30 -3.43 11.67
C MET A 183 -1.54 -3.78 13.14
N SER A 184 -0.48 -3.82 13.95
CA SER A 184 -0.57 -4.04 15.40
C SER A 184 -1.35 -2.93 16.11
N HIS A 185 -1.10 -1.65 15.75
CA HIS A 185 -1.89 -0.53 16.27
C HIS A 185 -3.38 -0.71 16.03
N PHE A 186 -3.78 -1.21 14.87
CA PHE A 186 -5.18 -1.49 14.52
C PHE A 186 -5.65 -2.90 14.94
N GLY A 187 -4.92 -3.58 15.83
CA GLY A 187 -5.37 -4.81 16.50
C GLY A 187 -5.02 -6.13 15.80
N ILE A 188 -4.19 -6.11 14.78
CA ILE A 188 -3.68 -7.34 14.14
C ILE A 188 -2.24 -7.59 14.59
N GLU A 189 -2.07 -8.57 15.46
CA GLU A 189 -0.73 -9.02 15.86
C GLU A 189 -0.13 -9.93 14.79
N THR A 190 1.10 -9.63 14.43
CA THR A 190 1.85 -10.38 13.42
C THR A 190 3.08 -11.02 14.06
N HIS A 191 3.49 -12.18 13.56
CA HIS A 191 4.69 -12.85 14.05
C HIS A 191 5.75 -12.87 12.95
N ARG A 192 6.91 -12.30 13.25
CA ARG A 192 8.07 -12.35 12.36
C ARG A 192 9.15 -13.25 12.92
N SER A 193 9.57 -14.23 12.14
CA SER A 193 10.70 -15.12 12.46
C SER A 193 11.63 -15.19 11.24
N ASN A 194 12.84 -14.68 11.39
CA ASN A 194 13.80 -14.58 10.28
C ASN A 194 13.17 -13.85 9.07
N ASN A 195 13.04 -14.56 7.96
CA ASN A 195 12.51 -14.07 6.70
C ASN A 195 11.02 -14.37 6.49
N THR A 196 10.35 -14.96 7.47
CA THR A 196 8.93 -15.32 7.39
C THR A 196 8.11 -14.42 8.28
N ILE A 197 7.01 -13.90 7.73
CA ILE A 197 6.02 -13.06 8.41
C ILE A 197 4.70 -13.79 8.37
N ARG A 198 4.11 -14.05 9.56
CA ARG A 198 2.80 -14.67 9.70
C ARG A 198 1.78 -13.62 10.11
N VAL A 199 0.70 -13.56 9.38
CA VAL A 199 -0.45 -12.69 9.64
C VAL A 199 -1.67 -13.59 9.82
N PRO A 200 -2.27 -13.64 11.01
CA PRO A 200 -3.47 -14.45 11.23
C PRO A 200 -4.67 -13.87 10.48
N ALA A 201 -5.65 -14.71 10.18
CA ALA A 201 -6.97 -14.25 9.77
C ALA A 201 -7.63 -13.47 10.93
N GLY A 202 -8.32 -12.38 10.61
CA GLY A 202 -8.93 -11.49 11.61
C GLY A 202 -9.53 -10.24 10.97
N ARG A 203 -9.82 -9.24 11.80
CA ARG A 203 -10.35 -7.96 11.37
C ARG A 203 -9.65 -6.82 12.09
N TYR A 204 -9.43 -5.74 11.40
CA TYR A 204 -8.91 -4.52 12.02
C TYR A 204 -9.96 -3.91 12.96
N CYS A 205 -9.46 -3.40 14.08
CA CYS A 205 -10.24 -2.59 15.01
C CYS A 205 -10.07 -1.12 14.66
N PRO A 206 -11.15 -0.37 14.39
CA PRO A 206 -11.05 1.06 14.10
C PRO A 206 -10.48 1.80 15.31
N LYS A 207 -9.48 2.64 15.08
CA LYS A 207 -8.83 3.45 16.12
C LYS A 207 -8.56 4.86 15.62
N GLN A 208 -8.57 5.82 16.55
CA GLN A 208 -8.08 7.15 16.24
C GLN A 208 -6.59 7.08 15.90
N PHE A 209 -6.22 7.69 14.79
CA PHE A 209 -4.84 7.72 14.33
C PHE A 209 -4.50 9.09 13.75
N ARG A 210 -3.41 9.68 14.21
CA ARG A 210 -2.87 10.93 13.69
C ARG A 210 -1.57 10.63 12.95
N ILE A 211 -1.50 11.03 11.70
CA ILE A 211 -0.28 10.86 10.89
C ILE A 211 0.82 11.78 11.41
N GLU A 212 2.00 11.24 11.65
CA GLU A 212 3.18 11.99 12.04
C GLU A 212 3.83 12.73 10.86
N PRO A 213 4.72 13.70 11.13
CA PRO A 213 5.52 14.35 10.10
C PRO A 213 6.36 13.38 9.28
N ASP A 214 6.66 13.75 8.03
CA ASP A 214 7.46 12.94 7.12
C ASP A 214 8.96 13.15 7.37
N TRP A 215 9.58 12.23 8.10
CA TRP A 215 11.02 12.25 8.39
C TRP A 215 11.89 12.09 7.13
N SER A 216 11.35 11.52 6.04
CA SER A 216 12.04 11.52 4.75
C SER A 216 12.09 12.93 4.15
N ALA A 217 11.02 13.72 4.34
CA ALA A 217 11.03 15.14 3.96
C ALA A 217 12.01 15.96 4.80
N ALA A 218 12.16 15.63 6.09
CA ALA A 218 13.13 16.28 6.97
C ALA A 218 14.58 16.18 6.48
N SER A 219 14.93 15.13 5.73
CA SER A 219 16.29 14.91 5.23
C SER A 219 16.73 15.93 4.18
N TYR A 220 15.84 16.78 3.69
CA TYR A 220 16.14 17.84 2.72
C TYR A 220 16.49 19.18 3.36
N TRP A 221 16.35 19.31 4.68
CA TRP A 221 16.65 20.51 5.47
C TRP A 221 17.86 20.32 6.38
#